data_7dff843f19494ea54b7fd8ea88f78c5d
#
_entry.id   7dff843f19494ea54b7fd8ea88f78c5d
#
_cell.length_a   1.000
_cell.length_b   1.000
_cell.length_c   1.000
_cell.angle_alpha   90.00
_cell.angle_beta   90.00
_cell.angle_gamma   90.00
#
_symmetry.space_group_name_H-M   'P 1'
#
loop_
_entity.id
_entity.type
_entity.pdbx_description
1 polymer ?
#
loop_
_entity_poly.entity_id
_entity_poly.type
_entity_poly.pdbx_seq_one_letter_code
_entity_poly.pdbx_strand_id
1 'polypeptide(L)'
;MAKLIPAAERLIRARKLIQQARDVPLPEGGMGKRDFSYIAVVKDYLRQAKDMIKFISMTPTATTEMKAEVKKIYAEVEQADEEILR
;
A
#
# COMPACT_ATOMS: atom_id res chain seq x y z
N MET A 1 24.90 6.36 -7.43
CA MET A 1 23.87 7.36 -7.65
C MET A 1 22.49 6.77 -7.46
N ALA A 2 21.70 7.37 -6.60
CA ALA A 2 20.33 6.94 -6.42
C ALA A 2 19.51 7.33 -7.65
N LYS A 3 18.86 6.36 -8.27
CA LYS A 3 17.96 6.63 -9.37
C LYS A 3 16.58 6.95 -8.81
N LEU A 4 16.01 8.05 -9.26
CA LEU A 4 14.63 8.37 -8.89
C LEU A 4 13.69 7.36 -9.56
N ILE A 5 12.78 6.83 -8.77
CA ILE A 5 11.78 5.90 -9.29
C ILE A 5 10.69 6.72 -9.99
N PRO A 6 10.40 6.43 -11.27
CA PRO A 6 9.33 7.15 -11.99
C PRO A 6 7.98 7.00 -11.28
N ALA A 7 7.13 8.02 -11.41
CA ALA A 7 5.80 8.00 -10.79
C ALA A 7 4.99 6.77 -11.21
N ALA A 8 5.02 6.42 -12.49
CA ALA A 8 4.30 5.24 -12.99
C ALA A 8 4.77 3.97 -12.29
N GLU A 9 6.07 3.82 -12.06
CA GLU A 9 6.64 2.67 -11.36
C GLU A 9 6.22 2.67 -9.88
N ARG A 10 6.15 3.83 -9.26
CA ARG A 10 5.70 3.95 -7.88
C ARG A 10 4.26 3.50 -7.72
N LEU A 11 3.40 3.82 -8.67
CA LEU A 11 2.01 3.37 -8.67
C LEU A 11 1.93 1.84 -8.73
N ILE A 12 2.74 1.24 -9.60
CA ILE A 12 2.80 -0.22 -9.73
C ILE A 12 3.30 -0.87 -8.43
N ARG A 13 4.36 -0.33 -7.84
CA ARG A 13 4.94 -0.85 -6.61
C ARG A 13 3.97 -0.74 -5.43
N ALA A 14 3.23 0.37 -5.36
CA ALA A 14 2.23 0.56 -4.31
C ALA A 14 1.16 -0.53 -4.39
N ARG A 15 0.67 -0.84 -5.59
CA ARG A 15 -0.32 -1.90 -5.77
C ARG A 15 0.24 -3.28 -5.43
N LYS A 16 1.51 -3.53 -5.74
CA LYS A 16 2.16 -4.77 -5.33
C LYS A 16 2.24 -4.90 -3.82
N LEU A 17 2.52 -3.80 -3.13
CA LEU A 17 2.58 -3.79 -1.66
C LEU A 17 1.21 -4.07 -1.06
N ILE A 18 0.14 -3.51 -1.64
CA ILE A 18 -1.23 -3.82 -1.22
C ILE A 18 -1.52 -5.31 -1.40
N GLN A 19 -1.12 -5.87 -2.53
CA GLN A 19 -1.31 -7.29 -2.79
C GLN A 19 -0.51 -8.15 -1.80
N GLN A 20 0.72 -7.74 -1.48
CA GLN A 20 1.54 -8.43 -0.48
C GLN A 20 0.85 -8.41 0.89
N ALA A 21 0.21 -7.30 1.24
CA ALA A 21 -0.55 -7.23 2.49
C ALA A 21 -1.69 -8.25 2.50
N ARG A 22 -2.39 -8.39 1.37
CA ARG A 22 -3.48 -9.37 1.24
C ARG A 22 -2.97 -10.81 1.26
N ASP A 23 -1.75 -11.02 0.79
CA ASP A 23 -1.16 -12.36 0.70
C ASP A 23 -0.48 -12.81 1.98
N VAL A 24 -0.38 -11.96 3.00
CA VAL A 24 0.19 -12.35 4.28
C VAL A 24 -0.65 -13.47 4.89
N PRO A 25 -0.05 -14.64 5.16
CA PRO A 25 -0.82 -15.76 5.70
C PRO A 25 -1.26 -15.50 7.13
N LEU A 26 -2.47 -15.98 7.46
CA LEU A 26 -2.95 -15.90 8.84
C LEU A 26 -2.07 -16.78 9.74
N PRO A 27 -1.72 -16.31 10.95
CA PRO A 27 -0.95 -17.12 11.87
C PRO A 27 -1.71 -18.39 12.27
N GLU A 28 -0.98 -19.46 12.50
CA GLU A 28 -1.55 -20.73 12.95
C GLU A 28 -1.81 -20.76 14.45
N GLY A 29 -2.08 -19.64 15.03
CA GLY A 29 -2.37 -19.55 16.45
C GLY A 29 -3.83 -19.26 16.71
N GLY A 30 -4.22 -19.28 17.96
CA GLY A 30 -5.59 -19.02 18.36
C GLY A 30 -6.04 -17.57 18.16
N MET A 31 -5.13 -16.64 17.89
CA MET A 31 -5.45 -15.22 17.74
C MET A 31 -5.90 -14.84 16.32
N GLY A 32 -5.43 -15.57 15.29
CA GLY A 32 -5.79 -15.27 13.91
C GLY A 32 -5.53 -13.81 13.55
N LYS A 33 -6.57 -13.09 13.11
CA LYS A 33 -6.49 -11.68 12.72
C LYS A 33 -6.13 -10.74 13.88
N ARG A 34 -6.21 -11.21 15.11
CA ARG A 34 -5.87 -10.41 16.31
C ARG A 34 -4.41 -10.53 16.71
N ASP A 35 -3.65 -11.38 16.02
CA ASP A 35 -2.23 -11.53 16.28
C ASP A 35 -1.51 -10.21 15.97
N PHE A 36 -0.78 -9.66 16.94
CA PHE A 36 -0.11 -8.39 16.79
C PHE A 36 0.96 -8.41 15.70
N SER A 37 1.68 -9.52 15.56
CA SER A 37 2.70 -9.65 14.53
C SER A 37 2.07 -9.61 13.14
N TYR A 38 0.96 -10.31 12.96
CA TYR A 38 0.21 -10.32 11.71
C TYR A 38 -0.30 -8.92 11.37
N ILE A 39 -0.92 -8.25 12.34
CA ILE A 39 -1.43 -6.89 12.15
C ILE A 39 -0.29 -5.94 11.79
N ALA A 40 0.84 -6.04 12.49
CA ALA A 40 1.98 -5.17 12.22
C ALA A 40 2.53 -5.35 10.82
N VAL A 41 2.64 -6.58 10.33
CA VAL A 41 3.13 -6.87 8.98
C VAL A 41 2.18 -6.31 7.93
N VAL A 42 0.88 -6.56 8.08
CA VAL A 42 -0.13 -6.05 7.15
C VAL A 42 -0.11 -4.52 7.11
N LYS A 43 -0.13 -3.90 8.26
CA LYS A 43 -0.11 -2.43 8.35
C LYS A 43 1.18 -1.83 7.80
N ASP A 44 2.30 -2.52 7.97
CA ASP A 44 3.57 -2.06 7.41
C ASP A 44 3.54 -2.05 5.88
N TYR A 45 3.03 -3.12 5.26
CA TYR A 45 2.89 -3.15 3.80
C TYR A 45 1.97 -2.04 3.31
N LEU A 46 0.84 -1.82 3.98
CA LEU A 46 -0.11 -0.77 3.58
C LEU A 46 0.49 0.62 3.77
N ARG A 47 1.27 0.83 4.84
CA ARG A 47 1.97 2.09 5.04
C ARG A 47 3.01 2.32 3.96
N GLN A 48 3.78 1.31 3.60
CA GLN A 48 4.76 1.41 2.51
C GLN A 48 4.08 1.76 1.18
N ALA A 49 2.89 1.21 0.92
CA ALA A 49 2.14 1.55 -0.27
C ALA A 49 1.77 3.03 -0.28
N LYS A 50 1.30 3.58 0.84
CA LYS A 50 1.00 5.00 0.96
C LYS A 50 2.25 5.86 0.78
N ASP A 51 3.36 5.46 1.41
CA ASP A 51 4.62 6.21 1.30
C ASP A 51 5.13 6.24 -0.13
N MET A 52 4.93 5.16 -0.88
CA MET A 52 5.37 5.07 -2.27
C MET A 52 4.70 6.12 -3.16
N ILE A 53 3.45 6.47 -2.88
CA ILE A 53 2.66 7.39 -3.70
C ILE A 53 2.48 8.76 -3.07
N LYS A 54 2.93 8.94 -1.84
CA LYS A 54 2.70 10.15 -1.04
C LYS A 54 3.06 11.45 -1.74
N PHE A 55 4.19 11.47 -2.45
CA PHE A 55 4.70 12.67 -3.08
C PHE A 55 4.32 12.83 -4.55
N ILE A 56 3.65 11.83 -5.13
CA ILE A 56 3.29 11.90 -6.55
C ILE A 56 2.38 13.07 -6.84
N SER A 57 1.35 13.28 -6.03
CA SER A 57 0.39 14.37 -6.22
C SER A 57 1.00 15.76 -5.99
N MET A 58 2.15 15.83 -5.31
CA MET A 58 2.87 17.08 -5.07
C MET A 58 3.93 17.35 -6.13
N THR A 59 4.17 16.41 -7.02
CA THR A 59 5.16 16.55 -8.09
C THR A 59 4.59 17.40 -9.21
N PRO A 60 5.26 18.49 -9.64
CA PRO A 60 4.74 19.36 -10.70
C PRO A 60 4.52 18.66 -12.04
N THR A 61 5.27 17.57 -12.28
CA THR A 61 5.17 16.82 -13.53
C THR A 61 4.10 15.73 -13.50
N ALA A 62 3.43 15.54 -12.37
CA ALA A 62 2.38 14.52 -12.26
C ALA A 62 1.17 14.91 -13.11
N THR A 63 0.71 13.97 -13.92
CA THR A 63 -0.47 14.18 -14.75
C THR A 63 -1.75 14.07 -13.93
N THR A 64 -2.86 14.58 -14.49
CA THR A 64 -4.17 14.43 -13.87
C THR A 64 -4.51 12.95 -13.68
N GLU A 65 -4.15 12.12 -14.65
CA GLU A 65 -4.37 10.66 -14.57
C GLU A 65 -3.60 10.04 -13.43
N MET A 66 -2.34 10.43 -13.23
CA MET A 66 -1.53 9.93 -12.12
C MET A 66 -2.13 10.34 -10.77
N LYS A 67 -2.60 11.58 -10.65
CA LYS A 67 -3.25 12.06 -9.43
C LYS A 67 -4.53 11.29 -9.14
N ALA A 68 -5.29 10.95 -10.18
CA ALA A 68 -6.49 10.12 -10.02
C ALA A 68 -6.14 8.72 -9.54
N GLU A 69 -5.06 8.14 -10.08
CA GLU A 69 -4.58 6.82 -9.65
C GLU A 69 -4.11 6.83 -8.19
N VAL A 70 -3.46 7.91 -7.76
CA VAL A 70 -3.06 8.08 -6.36
C VAL A 70 -4.28 8.00 -5.44
N LYS A 71 -5.36 8.69 -5.78
CA LYS A 71 -6.61 8.65 -5.00
C LYS A 71 -7.18 7.25 -4.96
N LYS A 72 -7.16 6.54 -6.09
CA LYS A 72 -7.65 5.16 -6.15
C LYS A 72 -6.83 4.24 -5.25
N ILE A 73 -5.52 4.42 -5.25
CA ILE A 73 -4.62 3.59 -4.43
C ILE A 73 -4.86 3.85 -2.94
N TYR A 74 -5.05 5.09 -2.53
CA TYR A 74 -5.40 5.39 -1.14
C TYR A 74 -6.71 4.68 -0.74
N ALA A 75 -7.70 4.71 -1.61
CA ALA A 75 -8.96 3.99 -1.37
C ALA A 75 -8.73 2.48 -1.28
N GLU A 76 -7.89 1.94 -2.16
CA GLU A 76 -7.53 0.52 -2.14
C GLU A 76 -6.82 0.12 -0.84
N VAL A 77 -5.95 0.99 -0.33
CA VAL A 77 -5.26 0.74 0.95
C VAL A 77 -6.28 0.67 2.09
N GLU A 78 -7.20 1.63 2.15
CA GLU A 78 -8.23 1.65 3.20
C GLU A 78 -9.15 0.44 3.10
N GLN A 79 -9.54 0.07 1.88
CA GLN A 79 -10.36 -1.10 1.64
C GLN A 79 -9.64 -2.37 2.07
N ALA A 80 -8.36 -2.49 1.75
CA ALA A 80 -7.56 -3.64 2.16
C ALA A 80 -7.47 -3.74 3.69
N ASP A 81 -7.25 -2.61 4.36
CA ASP A 81 -7.21 -2.58 5.82
C ASP A 81 -8.52 -3.10 6.41
N GLU A 82 -9.64 -2.63 5.91
CA GLU A 82 -10.95 -3.09 6.36
C GLU A 82 -11.17 -4.58 6.08
N GLU A 83 -10.85 -5.03 4.88
CA GLU A 83 -11.08 -6.41 4.49
C GLU A 83 -10.16 -7.40 5.20
N ILE A 84 -8.91 -7.01 5.45
CA ILE A 84 -7.92 -7.90 6.05
C ILE A 84 -8.04 -7.92 7.57
N LEU A 85 -8.21 -6.75 8.19
CA LEU A 85 -8.09 -6.59 9.64
C LEU A 85 -9.41 -6.50 10.39
N ARG A 86 -10.52 -6.60 9.71
CA ARG A 86 -11.84 -6.61 10.35
C ARG A 86 -12.55 -7.93 10.22
#